data_70f6b7a094aba5a3a09bed690d9e4d6c
#
_entry.id   70f6b7a094aba5a3a09bed690d9e4d6c
#
_cell.length_a   1.000
_cell.length_b   1.000
_cell.length_c   1.000
_cell.angle_alpha   90.00
_cell.angle_beta   90.00
_cell.angle_gamma   90.00
#
_symmetry.space_group_name_H-M   'P 1'
#
loop_
_entity.id
_entity.type
_entity.pdbx_description
1 polymer ?
#
loop_
_entity_poly.entity_id
_entity_poly.type
_entity_poly.pdbx_seq_one_letter_code
_entity_poly.pdbx_strand_id
1 'polypeptide(L)'
;MKSKLLLTCTALLFWTCFLHGQSQASKVVNSGENSHSGWVQHPWQGKKVGYIGDSITDPNCYGNKIKKYWDFLQEWLGITPYVYGISGRQWNDVPRQAEQLMKEHGEEVDAII
;
A
#
# COMPACT_ATOMS: atom_id res chain seq x y z
N MET A 1 -28.18 9.07 -56.86
CA MET A 1 -29.15 9.41 -55.78
C MET A 1 -29.43 8.15 -54.99
N LYS A 2 -28.66 7.86 -53.96
CA LYS A 2 -28.93 6.82 -52.92
C LYS A 2 -27.78 6.85 -51.95
N SER A 3 -28.10 6.92 -50.65
CA SER A 3 -27.22 6.76 -49.49
C SER A 3 -26.91 8.06 -48.72
N LYS A 4 -27.92 8.58 -48.07
CA LYS A 4 -27.76 9.45 -46.89
C LYS A 4 -28.90 9.12 -45.93
N LEU A 5 -28.91 7.93 -45.34
CA LEU A 5 -29.86 7.62 -44.27
C LEU A 5 -29.39 6.39 -43.45
N LEU A 6 -28.19 6.48 -42.88
CA LEU A 6 -27.75 5.43 -41.96
C LEU A 6 -26.69 5.90 -40.96
N LEU A 7 -26.80 7.14 -40.49
CA LEU A 7 -25.80 7.62 -39.50
C LEU A 7 -26.42 8.37 -38.33
N THR A 8 -27.65 8.11 -37.97
CA THR A 8 -28.31 8.78 -36.84
C THR A 8 -28.83 7.86 -35.74
N CYS A 9 -28.65 6.55 -35.85
CA CYS A 9 -29.15 5.60 -34.83
C CYS A 9 -28.11 5.11 -33.85
N THR A 10 -26.82 5.35 -34.03
CA THR A 10 -25.77 4.83 -33.14
C THR A 10 -25.36 5.81 -32.04
N ALA A 11 -25.79 7.06 -32.09
CA ALA A 11 -25.40 8.04 -31.07
C ALA A 11 -26.30 8.08 -29.83
N LEU A 12 -27.48 7.47 -29.88
CA LEU A 12 -28.43 7.49 -28.75
C LEU A 12 -28.33 6.31 -27.80
N LEU A 13 -27.59 5.27 -28.15
CA LEU A 13 -27.42 4.12 -27.28
C LEU A 13 -26.22 4.23 -26.32
N PHE A 14 -25.31 5.18 -26.54
CA PHE A 14 -24.17 5.39 -25.65
C PHE A 14 -24.44 6.29 -24.45
N TRP A 15 -25.53 7.01 -24.41
CA TRP A 15 -25.83 7.95 -23.33
C TRP A 15 -26.67 7.34 -22.19
N THR A 16 -27.32 6.21 -22.41
CA THR A 16 -28.13 5.58 -21.36
C THR A 16 -27.34 4.67 -20.42
N CYS A 17 -26.10 4.30 -20.74
CA CYS A 17 -25.24 3.52 -19.83
C CYS A 17 -24.48 4.36 -18.80
N PHE A 18 -24.45 5.68 -18.91
CA PHE A 18 -23.67 6.55 -18.00
C PHE A 18 -24.45 7.03 -16.77
N LEU A 19 -25.74 6.74 -16.65
CA LEU A 19 -26.59 7.19 -15.54
C LEU A 19 -26.95 6.11 -14.52
N HIS A 20 -26.42 4.88 -14.63
CA HIS A 20 -26.69 3.79 -13.69
C HIS A 20 -25.51 3.38 -12.83
N GLY A 21 -24.46 4.19 -12.76
CA GLY A 21 -23.22 3.92 -12.00
C GLY A 21 -23.11 4.65 -10.66
N GLN A 22 -24.17 5.21 -10.12
CA GLN A 22 -24.09 5.87 -8.81
C GLN A 22 -25.25 5.47 -7.91
N SER A 23 -25.13 4.33 -7.28
CA SER A 23 -25.68 4.02 -5.95
C SER A 23 -25.28 2.59 -5.57
N GLN A 24 -24.06 2.43 -5.15
CA GLN A 24 -23.71 1.36 -4.24
C GLN A 24 -23.23 2.04 -2.94
N ALA A 25 -24.18 2.41 -2.15
CA ALA A 25 -23.94 2.64 -0.74
C ALA A 25 -23.37 1.33 -0.19
N SER A 26 -22.12 1.35 0.23
CA SER A 26 -21.45 0.26 0.88
C SER A 26 -22.25 -0.13 2.11
N LYS A 27 -22.94 -1.26 2.04
CA LYS A 27 -23.61 -1.90 3.15
C LYS A 27 -22.51 -2.31 4.12
N VAL A 28 -22.38 -1.56 5.21
CA VAL A 28 -21.56 -1.94 6.34
C VAL A 28 -22.13 -3.22 6.91
N VAL A 29 -21.48 -4.34 6.62
CA VAL A 29 -21.78 -5.60 7.28
C VAL A 29 -21.12 -5.56 8.66
N ASN A 30 -21.90 -5.29 9.68
CA ASN A 30 -21.52 -5.53 11.05
C ASN A 30 -21.47 -7.05 11.27
N SER A 31 -20.30 -7.64 11.13
CA SER A 31 -19.97 -8.92 11.72
C SER A 31 -18.98 -8.66 12.84
N GLY A 32 -19.47 -8.77 14.06
CA GLY A 32 -18.65 -8.65 15.25
C GLY A 32 -17.64 -9.78 15.30
N GLU A 33 -16.38 -9.41 15.24
CA GLU A 33 -15.24 -10.18 15.73
C GLU A 33 -14.02 -9.26 15.73
N ASN A 34 -13.50 -9.01 16.92
CA ASN A 34 -12.16 -8.46 17.25
C ASN A 34 -11.48 -7.59 16.19
N SER A 35 -12.15 -6.52 15.84
CA SER A 35 -11.60 -5.61 14.86
C SER A 35 -10.85 -4.50 15.56
N HIS A 36 -9.58 -4.41 15.33
CA HIS A 36 -8.85 -3.15 15.40
C HIS A 36 -9.38 -2.16 14.34
N SER A 37 -10.69 -2.17 14.10
CA SER A 37 -11.36 -1.42 13.04
C SER A 37 -11.31 0.12 13.22
N GLY A 38 -10.73 0.59 14.33
CA GLY A 38 -10.45 2.01 14.52
C GLY A 38 -9.27 2.54 13.71
N TRP A 39 -8.46 1.66 13.10
CA TRP A 39 -7.23 2.03 12.40
C TRP A 39 -7.41 2.25 10.89
N VAL A 40 -8.60 2.03 10.35
CA VAL A 40 -8.91 2.12 8.90
C VAL A 40 -8.67 3.52 8.31
N GLN A 41 -8.48 4.54 9.16
CA GLN A 41 -8.17 5.91 8.74
C GLN A 41 -6.90 6.46 9.41
N HIS A 42 -5.98 5.59 9.80
CA HIS A 42 -4.72 6.04 10.40
C HIS A 42 -3.92 6.85 9.37
N PRO A 43 -3.29 7.98 9.77
CA PRO A 43 -2.52 8.83 8.84
C PRO A 43 -1.37 8.11 8.12
N TRP A 44 -0.92 6.98 8.66
CA TRP A 44 0.14 6.15 8.09
C TRP A 44 -0.37 5.08 7.13
N GLN A 45 -1.67 4.91 6.97
CA GLN A 45 -2.23 3.93 6.05
C GLN A 45 -1.80 4.18 4.61
N GLY A 46 -1.26 3.15 3.96
CA GLY A 46 -0.73 3.23 2.60
C GLY A 46 0.63 3.92 2.48
N LYS A 47 1.20 4.43 3.60
CA LYS A 47 2.54 5.03 3.59
C LYS A 47 3.61 3.98 3.37
N LYS A 48 4.64 4.33 2.62
CA LYS A 48 5.81 3.51 2.32
C LYS A 48 6.94 3.90 3.25
N VAL A 49 7.36 2.97 4.10
CA VAL A 49 8.32 3.25 5.18
C VAL A 49 9.56 2.38 5.03
N GLY A 50 10.71 3.04 4.90
CA GLY A 50 12.01 2.39 4.90
C GLY A 50 12.48 2.07 6.31
N TYR A 51 12.92 0.84 6.55
CA TYR A 51 13.50 0.40 7.82
C TYR A 51 14.94 0.03 7.62
N ILE A 52 15.83 0.73 8.32
CA ILE A 52 17.27 0.47 8.34
C ILE A 52 17.71 0.11 9.74
N GLY A 53 18.73 -0.73 9.87
CA GLY A 53 19.17 -1.15 11.19
C GLY A 53 19.95 -2.47 11.20
N ASP A 54 19.95 -3.10 12.36
CA ASP A 54 20.70 -4.31 12.65
C ASP A 54 19.82 -5.58 12.64
N SER A 55 20.19 -6.56 13.48
CA SER A 55 19.51 -7.84 13.60
C SER A 55 18.04 -7.75 14.04
N ILE A 56 17.65 -6.70 14.75
CA ILE A 56 16.25 -6.50 15.17
C ILE A 56 15.38 -6.19 13.96
N THR A 57 15.94 -5.46 13.00
CA THR A 57 15.28 -5.05 11.77
C THR A 57 15.42 -6.09 10.64
N ASP A 58 16.48 -6.90 10.65
CA ASP A 58 16.79 -7.88 9.60
C ASP A 58 15.66 -8.91 9.42
N PRO A 59 15.03 -8.99 8.24
CA PRO A 59 13.97 -9.95 7.97
C PRO A 59 14.44 -11.40 8.07
N ASN A 60 15.73 -11.66 7.86
CA ASN A 60 16.30 -13.00 7.86
C ASN A 60 16.81 -13.44 9.24
N CYS A 61 16.92 -12.53 10.19
CA CYS A 61 17.37 -12.85 11.54
C CYS A 61 16.32 -13.70 12.26
N TYR A 62 16.72 -14.82 12.82
CA TYR A 62 15.87 -15.84 13.44
C TYR A 62 14.89 -16.55 12.49
N GLY A 63 15.10 -16.41 11.16
CA GLY A 63 14.23 -16.99 10.15
C GLY A 63 12.84 -16.35 10.12
N ASN A 64 12.01 -16.80 9.21
CA ASN A 64 10.64 -16.27 8.99
C ASN A 64 9.62 -16.71 10.07
N LYS A 65 10.07 -17.24 11.18
CA LYS A 65 9.19 -17.80 12.23
C LYS A 65 8.73 -16.76 13.25
N ILE A 66 9.39 -15.60 13.30
CA ILE A 66 9.13 -14.58 14.30
C ILE A 66 8.72 -13.30 13.57
N LYS A 67 7.53 -12.81 13.90
CA LYS A 67 7.10 -11.48 13.45
C LYS A 67 8.02 -10.41 14.03
N LYS A 68 8.43 -9.49 13.19
CA LYS A 68 9.24 -8.34 13.56
C LYS A 68 8.33 -7.14 13.87
N TYR A 69 8.89 -6.11 14.50
CA TYR A 69 8.12 -4.91 14.86
C TYR A 69 7.48 -4.22 13.63
N TRP A 70 8.15 -4.22 12.49
CA TRP A 70 7.62 -3.64 11.25
C TRP A 70 6.48 -4.48 10.63
N ASP A 71 6.42 -5.81 10.88
CA ASP A 71 5.24 -6.64 10.52
C ASP A 71 4.00 -6.19 11.31
N PHE A 72 4.15 -5.91 12.61
CA PHE A 72 3.05 -5.41 13.42
C PHE A 72 2.61 -4.01 12.98
N LEU A 73 3.56 -3.13 12.63
CA LEU A 73 3.23 -1.80 12.12
C LEU A 73 2.51 -1.88 10.77
N GLN A 74 2.90 -2.82 9.90
CA GLN A 74 2.16 -3.09 8.68
C GLN A 74 0.73 -3.52 8.96
N GLU A 75 0.55 -4.49 9.88
CA GLU A 75 -0.78 -5.00 10.23
C GLU A 75 -1.67 -3.94 10.89
N TRP A 76 -1.10 -3.13 11.79
CA TRP A 76 -1.86 -2.18 12.58
C TRP A 76 -2.09 -0.84 11.87
N LEU A 77 -1.13 -0.37 11.13
CA LEU A 77 -1.17 0.96 10.51
C LEU A 77 -1.42 0.92 9.00
N GLY A 78 -1.35 -0.26 8.38
CA GLY A 78 -1.52 -0.41 6.94
C GLY A 78 -0.37 0.18 6.12
N ILE A 79 0.84 0.28 6.70
CA ILE A 79 2.04 0.75 6.00
C ILE A 79 2.59 -0.32 5.05
N THR A 80 3.39 0.10 4.09
CA THR A 80 4.20 -0.79 3.23
C THR A 80 5.66 -0.70 3.69
N PRO A 81 6.23 -1.73 4.34
CA PRO A 81 7.60 -1.69 4.83
C PRO A 81 8.61 -2.04 3.72
N TYR A 82 9.66 -1.25 3.61
CA TYR A 82 10.88 -1.54 2.86
C TYR A 82 12.01 -1.80 3.83
N VAL A 83 12.42 -3.05 3.99
CA VAL A 83 13.29 -3.46 5.08
C VAL A 83 14.71 -3.73 4.60
N TYR A 84 15.65 -2.93 5.11
CA TYR A 84 17.08 -2.98 4.79
C TYR A 84 17.97 -3.27 6.00
N GLY A 85 17.37 -3.71 7.11
CA GLY A 85 18.13 -4.16 8.28
C GLY A 85 18.98 -5.37 7.98
N ILE A 86 20.20 -5.41 8.52
CA ILE A 86 21.16 -6.52 8.32
C ILE A 86 21.80 -6.89 9.66
N SER A 87 21.71 -8.16 10.02
CA SER A 87 22.33 -8.70 11.25
C SER A 87 23.83 -8.41 11.31
N GLY A 88 24.31 -7.99 12.48
CA GLY A 88 25.71 -7.69 12.73
C GLY A 88 26.18 -6.33 12.24
N ARG A 89 25.28 -5.49 11.71
CA ARG A 89 25.60 -4.12 11.31
C ARG A 89 25.57 -3.15 12.50
N GLN A 90 26.31 -2.06 12.38
CA GLN A 90 26.46 -1.03 13.39
C GLN A 90 26.10 0.35 12.81
N TRP A 91 26.14 1.39 13.63
CA TRP A 91 25.80 2.74 13.23
C TRP A 91 26.57 3.27 12.02
N ASN A 92 27.83 2.84 11.84
CA ASN A 92 28.66 3.22 10.68
C ASN A 92 28.16 2.59 9.36
N ASP A 93 27.31 1.57 9.41
CA ASP A 93 26.72 0.92 8.25
C ASP A 93 25.39 1.57 7.78
N VAL A 94 24.76 2.38 8.65
CA VAL A 94 23.50 3.06 8.38
C VAL A 94 23.50 3.87 7.07
N PRO A 95 24.54 4.67 6.76
CA PRO A 95 24.58 5.41 5.51
C PRO A 95 24.46 4.51 4.27
N ARG A 96 25.13 3.35 4.29
CA ARG A 96 25.10 2.40 3.17
C ARG A 96 23.73 1.75 3.00
N GLN A 97 23.05 1.42 4.10
CA GLN A 97 21.69 0.89 4.05
C GLN A 97 20.71 1.95 3.52
N ALA A 98 20.86 3.19 3.97
CA ALA A 98 20.06 4.32 3.49
C ALA A 98 20.29 4.58 2.00
N GLU A 99 21.54 4.56 1.53
CA GLU A 99 21.88 4.71 0.12
C GLU A 99 21.22 3.62 -0.74
N GLN A 100 21.24 2.37 -0.26
CA GLN A 100 20.60 1.27 -0.97
C GLN A 100 19.10 1.44 -1.04
N LEU A 101 18.44 1.76 0.08
CA LEU A 101 17.02 2.07 0.15
C LEU A 101 16.65 3.19 -0.83
N MET A 102 17.40 4.28 -0.80
CA MET A 102 17.15 5.45 -1.66
C MET A 102 17.40 5.15 -3.15
N LYS A 103 18.35 4.29 -3.46
CA LYS A 103 18.61 3.86 -4.84
C LYS A 103 17.47 3.02 -5.41
N GLU A 104 16.86 2.17 -4.58
CA GLU A 104 15.84 1.22 -5.01
C GLU A 104 14.42 1.81 -4.94
N HIS A 105 14.15 2.68 -3.96
CA HIS A 105 12.81 3.17 -3.64
C HIS A 105 12.72 4.67 -3.31
N GLY A 106 13.76 5.44 -3.54
CA GLY A 106 13.87 6.81 -2.99
C GLY A 106 12.71 7.74 -3.28
N GLU A 107 12.13 7.67 -4.48
CA GLU A 107 10.99 8.51 -4.84
C GLU A 107 9.66 8.03 -4.25
N GLU A 108 9.63 6.82 -3.72
CA GLU A 108 8.43 6.20 -3.21
C GLU A 108 8.34 6.21 -1.68
N VAL A 109 9.46 6.48 -0.99
CA VAL A 109 9.54 6.38 0.47
C VAL A 109 8.98 7.64 1.13
N ASP A 110 7.96 7.46 1.97
CA ASP A 110 7.36 8.55 2.75
C ASP A 110 8.15 8.85 4.03
N ALA A 111 8.81 7.82 4.62
CA ALA A 111 9.60 7.97 5.84
C ALA A 111 10.68 6.89 5.96
N ILE A 112 11.75 7.18 6.72
CA ILE A 112 12.81 6.23 7.08
C ILE A 112 12.91 6.16 8.61
N ILE A 113 13.01 4.93 9.14
CA ILE A 113 13.14 4.62 10.57
C ILE A 113 14.37 3.72 10.79
#